data_7ba3d06df1462726bf2ec09d6b0e15dd
#
_entry.id   7ba3d06df1462726bf2ec09d6b0e15dd
#
_cell.length_a   1.000
_cell.length_b   1.000
_cell.length_c   1.000
_cell.angle_alpha   90.00
_cell.angle_beta   90.00
_cell.angle_gamma   90.00
#
_symmetry.space_group_name_H-M   'P 1'
#
loop_
_entity.id
_entity.type
_entity.pdbx_description
1 polymer ?
#
loop_
_entity_poly.entity_id
_entity_poly.type
_entity_poly.pdbx_seq_one_letter_code
_entity_poly.pdbx_strand_id
1 'polypeptide(L)'
;MLEDLEVLNGTMGLLFDKYVNVYTVIVDENEETLDISYKLKGNESVAISNNVLDEDINNVYVDVFDGENIERYTLVVTKKKMEVAVFKENEAQMLEVEAPKDYHLEKMMVTLGLALVLIIVFYFLFLKKKCVKKCK
;
A
#
# COMPACT_ATOMS: atom_id res chain seq x y z
N MET A 1 -22.25 -26.81 -10.60
CA MET A 1 -20.96 -26.12 -10.56
C MET A 1 -21.21 -24.62 -10.62
N LEU A 2 -20.65 -23.86 -9.69
CA LEU A 2 -20.77 -22.40 -9.68
C LEU A 2 -20.04 -21.81 -10.90
N GLU A 3 -20.72 -20.94 -11.64
CA GLU A 3 -20.18 -20.29 -12.84
C GLU A 3 -19.64 -18.91 -12.50
N ASP A 4 -20.30 -18.21 -11.55
CA ASP A 4 -19.90 -16.89 -11.11
C ASP A 4 -20.33 -16.64 -9.66
N LEU A 5 -19.55 -15.81 -8.94
CA LEU A 5 -19.80 -15.39 -7.56
C LEU A 5 -19.33 -13.96 -7.39
N GLU A 6 -20.23 -13.09 -6.96
CA GLU A 6 -19.95 -11.66 -6.76
C GLU A 6 -20.54 -11.20 -5.43
N VAL A 7 -19.86 -10.30 -4.76
CA VAL A 7 -20.33 -9.60 -3.56
C VAL A 7 -20.81 -8.20 -3.97
N LEU A 8 -22.08 -7.90 -3.67
CA LEU A 8 -22.73 -6.67 -4.13
C LEU A 8 -22.45 -5.45 -3.22
N ASN A 9 -22.27 -5.69 -1.91
CA ASN A 9 -22.02 -4.64 -0.92
C ASN A 9 -20.59 -4.68 -0.35
N GLY A 10 -19.64 -5.19 -1.13
CA GLY A 10 -18.25 -5.28 -0.73
C GLY A 10 -17.30 -5.40 -1.92
N THR A 11 -16.03 -5.52 -1.62
CA THR A 11 -14.98 -5.70 -2.62
C THR A 11 -14.29 -7.04 -2.40
N MET A 12 -14.31 -7.91 -3.39
CA MET A 12 -13.55 -9.15 -3.39
C MET A 12 -12.08 -8.89 -3.75
N GLY A 13 -11.15 -9.52 -3.04
CA GLY A 13 -9.71 -9.38 -3.29
C GLY A 13 -9.26 -10.03 -4.61
N LEU A 14 -10.02 -11.01 -5.12
CA LEU A 14 -9.78 -11.70 -6.38
C LEU A 14 -11.11 -11.85 -7.12
N LEU A 15 -11.05 -11.86 -8.45
CA LEU A 15 -12.19 -12.27 -9.28
C LEU A 15 -12.50 -13.73 -9.04
N PHE A 16 -13.77 -14.12 -9.21
CA PHE A 16 -14.19 -15.50 -9.02
C PHE A 16 -13.43 -16.44 -9.96
N ASP A 17 -12.89 -17.51 -9.39
CA ASP A 17 -12.33 -18.66 -10.08
C ASP A 17 -12.84 -19.94 -9.40
N LYS A 18 -13.51 -20.79 -10.12
CA LYS A 18 -14.12 -22.03 -9.61
C LYS A 18 -13.14 -23.00 -8.92
N TYR A 19 -11.84 -22.84 -9.12
CA TYR A 19 -10.80 -23.65 -8.50
C TYR A 19 -10.27 -23.04 -7.19
N VAL A 20 -10.71 -21.83 -6.84
CA VAL A 20 -10.37 -21.14 -5.61
C VAL A 20 -11.53 -21.23 -4.64
N ASN A 21 -11.31 -21.80 -3.48
CA ASN A 21 -12.36 -22.04 -2.49
C ASN A 21 -12.36 -21.03 -1.33
N VAL A 22 -11.38 -20.11 -1.28
CA VAL A 22 -11.30 -19.10 -0.22
C VAL A 22 -11.06 -17.74 -0.83
N TYR A 23 -11.93 -16.79 -0.50
CA TYR A 23 -11.86 -15.40 -0.95
C TYR A 23 -11.81 -14.45 0.24
N THR A 24 -11.08 -13.35 0.10
CA THR A 24 -11.14 -12.22 1.01
C THR A 24 -12.12 -11.19 0.49
N VAL A 25 -12.94 -10.66 1.38
CA VAL A 25 -13.93 -9.63 1.07
C VAL A 25 -13.76 -8.47 2.06
N ILE A 26 -13.82 -7.27 1.57
CA ILE A 26 -13.80 -6.05 2.39
C ILE A 26 -15.16 -5.37 2.24
N VAL A 27 -15.82 -5.10 3.38
CA VAL A 27 -17.08 -4.36 3.46
C VAL A 27 -16.93 -3.14 4.35
N ASP A 28 -17.89 -2.22 4.27
CA ASP A 28 -17.94 -1.09 5.18
C ASP A 28 -18.31 -1.52 6.61
N GLU A 29 -17.88 -0.74 7.62
CA GLU A 29 -18.11 -1.03 9.04
C GLU A 29 -19.59 -1.20 9.39
N ASN A 30 -20.46 -0.46 8.71
CA ASN A 30 -21.89 -0.43 8.97
C ASN A 30 -22.68 -1.56 8.30
N GLU A 31 -22.04 -2.40 7.50
CA GLU A 31 -22.71 -3.53 6.87
C GLU A 31 -23.04 -4.62 7.90
N GLU A 32 -24.30 -4.99 7.98
CA GLU A 32 -24.79 -6.00 8.92
C GLU A 32 -24.91 -7.39 8.26
N THR A 33 -25.04 -7.44 6.94
CA THR A 33 -25.17 -8.67 6.17
C THR A 33 -24.34 -8.61 4.90
N LEU A 34 -23.89 -9.76 4.41
CA LEU A 34 -23.21 -9.87 3.13
C LEU A 34 -24.20 -10.17 2.01
N ASP A 35 -24.28 -9.31 1.02
CA ASP A 35 -25.11 -9.50 -0.17
C ASP A 35 -24.30 -10.19 -1.28
N ILE A 36 -24.74 -11.40 -1.64
CA ILE A 36 -24.03 -12.27 -2.56
C ILE A 36 -24.92 -12.53 -3.79
N SER A 37 -24.35 -12.28 -4.97
CA SER A 37 -24.90 -12.70 -6.26
C SER A 37 -24.12 -13.89 -6.79
N TYR A 38 -24.82 -14.86 -7.37
CA TYR A 38 -24.18 -16.04 -7.93
C TYR A 38 -24.88 -16.53 -9.20
N LYS A 39 -24.14 -17.25 -10.02
CA LYS A 39 -24.66 -17.89 -11.23
C LYS A 39 -24.30 -19.37 -11.26
N LEU A 40 -25.28 -20.22 -11.50
CA LEU A 40 -25.14 -21.66 -11.60
C LEU A 40 -25.14 -22.11 -13.07
N LYS A 41 -24.40 -23.17 -13.34
CA LYS A 41 -24.31 -23.73 -14.70
C LYS A 41 -25.48 -24.63 -15.06
N GLY A 42 -26.10 -25.26 -14.09
CA GLY A 42 -27.16 -26.27 -14.27
C GLY A 42 -28.20 -26.20 -13.17
N ASN A 43 -28.62 -27.38 -12.68
CA ASN A 43 -29.68 -27.52 -11.70
C ASN A 43 -29.16 -27.66 -10.25
N GLU A 44 -27.97 -27.16 -10.00
CA GLU A 44 -27.39 -27.12 -8.66
C GLU A 44 -28.22 -26.22 -7.75
N SER A 45 -28.11 -26.44 -6.44
CA SER A 45 -28.68 -25.55 -5.42
C SER A 45 -27.58 -24.92 -4.58
N VAL A 46 -27.86 -23.75 -4.05
CA VAL A 46 -26.89 -22.98 -3.21
C VAL A 46 -27.50 -22.74 -1.84
N ALA A 47 -26.71 -22.96 -0.80
CA ALA A 47 -27.03 -22.54 0.55
C ALA A 47 -25.93 -21.55 1.02
N ILE A 48 -26.36 -20.39 1.50
CA ILE A 48 -25.49 -19.40 2.10
C ILE A 48 -25.70 -19.44 3.61
N SER A 49 -24.61 -19.53 4.36
CA SER A 49 -24.65 -19.57 5.83
C SER A 49 -23.67 -18.57 6.43
N ASN A 50 -23.99 -18.09 7.64
CA ASN A 50 -23.22 -17.08 8.39
C ASN A 50 -23.04 -15.74 7.66
N ASN A 51 -24.04 -15.33 6.89
CA ASN A 51 -23.98 -14.05 6.15
C ASN A 51 -24.25 -12.81 7.02
N VAL A 52 -24.54 -12.98 8.32
CA VAL A 52 -24.62 -11.89 9.31
C VAL A 52 -23.22 -11.53 9.74
N LEU A 53 -22.90 -10.22 9.69
CA LEU A 53 -21.60 -9.67 9.98
C LEU A 53 -21.64 -8.99 11.37
N ASP A 54 -21.43 -9.75 12.42
CA ASP A 54 -21.45 -9.30 13.81
C ASP A 54 -20.07 -9.04 14.41
N GLU A 55 -19.03 -9.51 13.75
CA GLU A 55 -17.63 -9.33 14.17
C GLU A 55 -16.83 -8.51 13.15
N ASP A 56 -15.62 -8.08 13.53
CA ASP A 56 -14.69 -7.39 12.63
C ASP A 56 -14.23 -8.29 11.47
N ILE A 57 -14.15 -9.59 11.72
CA ILE A 57 -13.83 -10.63 10.74
C ILE A 57 -14.86 -11.74 10.82
N ASN A 58 -15.54 -12.01 9.72
CA ASN A 58 -16.59 -13.02 9.61
C ASN A 58 -16.25 -14.03 8.52
N ASN A 59 -16.67 -15.29 8.70
CA ASN A 59 -16.56 -16.31 7.67
C ASN A 59 -17.95 -16.65 7.15
N VAL A 60 -18.22 -16.29 5.90
CA VAL A 60 -19.47 -16.62 5.20
C VAL A 60 -19.22 -17.81 4.29
N TYR A 61 -20.12 -18.78 4.32
CA TYR A 61 -19.99 -19.99 3.53
C TYR A 61 -21.06 -20.04 2.43
N VAL A 62 -20.62 -20.39 1.24
CA VAL A 62 -21.46 -20.63 0.07
C VAL A 62 -21.29 -22.10 -0.32
N ASP A 63 -22.29 -22.91 0.00
CA ASP A 63 -22.31 -24.34 -0.29
C ASP A 63 -23.12 -24.59 -1.58
N VAL A 64 -22.47 -25.18 -2.56
CA VAL A 64 -23.06 -25.56 -3.84
C VAL A 64 -23.31 -27.08 -3.86
N PHE A 65 -24.54 -27.48 -4.06
CA PHE A 65 -24.97 -28.89 -4.08
C PHE A 65 -25.21 -29.33 -5.51
N ASP A 66 -24.46 -30.33 -5.95
CA ASP A 66 -24.62 -30.99 -7.25
C ASP A 66 -25.11 -32.44 -7.04
N GLY A 67 -26.28 -32.57 -6.47
CA GLY A 67 -26.89 -33.87 -6.19
C GLY A 67 -26.15 -34.72 -5.15
N GLU A 68 -24.95 -35.18 -5.46
CA GLU A 68 -24.15 -36.05 -4.59
C GLU A 68 -22.97 -35.34 -3.93
N ASN A 69 -22.51 -34.21 -4.50
CA ASN A 69 -21.31 -33.49 -4.05
C ASN A 69 -21.70 -32.14 -3.46
N ILE A 70 -20.91 -31.73 -2.49
CA ILE A 70 -20.98 -30.38 -1.89
C ILE A 70 -19.65 -29.70 -2.14
N GLU A 71 -19.66 -28.57 -2.82
CA GLU A 71 -18.53 -27.71 -3.02
C GLU A 71 -18.71 -26.45 -2.15
N ARG A 72 -17.76 -26.18 -1.24
CA ARG A 72 -17.83 -25.05 -0.31
C ARG A 72 -16.85 -23.97 -0.71
N TYR A 73 -17.37 -22.75 -0.84
CA TYR A 73 -16.59 -21.54 -0.96
C TYR A 73 -16.67 -20.75 0.36
N THR A 74 -15.54 -20.27 0.84
CA THR A 74 -15.42 -19.50 2.09
C THR A 74 -15.07 -18.07 1.76
N LEU A 75 -15.91 -17.12 2.16
CA LEU A 75 -15.67 -15.70 2.06
C LEU A 75 -15.22 -15.18 3.44
N VAL A 76 -13.96 -14.82 3.57
CA VAL A 76 -13.40 -14.18 4.76
C VAL A 76 -13.67 -12.69 4.65
N VAL A 77 -14.68 -12.21 5.35
CA VAL A 77 -15.19 -10.85 5.30
C VAL A 77 -14.55 -10.03 6.41
N THR A 78 -13.91 -8.93 6.04
CA THR A 78 -13.31 -7.96 6.99
C THR A 78 -14.06 -6.63 6.89
N LYS A 79 -14.54 -6.12 8.02
CA LYS A 79 -15.13 -4.79 8.12
C LYS A 79 -14.03 -3.74 8.16
N LYS A 80 -14.10 -2.80 7.22
CA LYS A 80 -13.17 -1.67 7.16
C LYS A 80 -13.78 -0.47 7.87
N LYS A 81 -13.17 -0.06 8.98
CA LYS A 81 -13.50 1.22 9.60
C LYS A 81 -13.19 2.34 8.61
N MET A 82 -14.19 3.13 8.23
CA MET A 82 -13.95 4.39 7.54
C MET A 82 -13.13 5.25 8.50
N GLU A 83 -11.84 5.35 8.30
CA GLU A 83 -11.11 6.51 8.77
C GLU A 83 -11.68 7.71 8.00
N VAL A 84 -12.69 8.35 8.59
CA VAL A 84 -13.06 9.69 8.17
C VAL A 84 -11.79 10.49 8.37
N ALA A 85 -11.06 10.75 7.30
CA ALA A 85 -10.08 11.81 7.27
C ALA A 85 -10.85 13.07 7.60
N VAL A 86 -10.93 13.41 8.89
CA VAL A 86 -11.36 14.71 9.35
C VAL A 86 -10.29 15.64 8.79
N PHE A 87 -10.56 16.17 7.60
CA PHE A 87 -9.93 17.40 7.16
C PHE A 87 -10.36 18.43 8.19
N LYS A 88 -9.60 18.51 9.28
CA LYS A 88 -9.57 19.71 10.09
C LYS A 88 -9.07 20.76 9.10
N GLU A 89 -10.01 21.53 8.62
CA GLU A 89 -9.77 22.82 8.00
C GLU A 89 -9.16 23.71 9.08
N ASN A 90 -7.92 23.40 9.44
CA ASN A 90 -7.05 24.28 10.18
C ASN A 90 -6.47 25.22 9.16
N GLU A 91 -6.98 26.48 9.25
CA GLU A 91 -6.32 27.70 8.82
C GLU A 91 -4.89 27.48 8.30
N ALA A 92 -4.73 27.83 7.03
CA ALA A 92 -3.50 28.29 6.38
C ALA A 92 -2.25 28.33 7.28
N GLN A 93 -1.73 27.20 7.68
CA GLN A 93 -0.30 27.05 7.79
C GLN A 93 0.16 26.58 6.42
N MET A 94 0.61 27.57 5.64
CA MET A 94 1.50 27.38 4.52
C MET A 94 2.54 26.34 4.96
N LEU A 95 2.33 25.08 4.61
CA LEU A 95 3.37 24.10 4.60
C LEU A 95 4.35 24.61 3.55
N GLU A 96 5.35 25.35 4.05
CA GLU A 96 6.61 25.54 3.35
C GLU A 96 7.09 24.12 3.02
N VAL A 97 6.83 23.70 1.80
CA VAL A 97 7.37 22.46 1.25
C VAL A 97 8.88 22.72 1.23
N GLU A 98 9.57 22.28 2.28
CA GLU A 98 11.01 22.16 2.23
C GLU A 98 11.33 21.32 0.99
N ALA A 99 11.81 22.01 -0.05
CA ALA A 99 12.35 21.35 -1.22
C ALA A 99 13.37 20.30 -0.73
N PRO A 100 13.41 19.11 -1.32
CA PRO A 100 14.35 18.08 -0.90
C PRO A 100 15.74 18.71 -0.91
N LYS A 101 16.37 18.79 0.27
CA LYS A 101 17.75 19.24 0.42
C LYS A 101 18.60 18.40 -0.51
N ASP A 102 19.09 19.05 -1.56
CA ASP A 102 19.95 18.42 -2.57
C ASP A 102 21.32 18.16 -1.92
N TYR A 103 21.45 17.03 -1.23
CA TYR A 103 22.69 16.58 -0.59
C TYR A 103 23.87 16.49 -1.56
N HIS A 104 23.59 16.55 -2.86
CA HIS A 104 24.61 16.58 -3.91
C HIS A 104 25.29 17.94 -4.02
N LEU A 105 24.55 19.04 -3.84
CA LEU A 105 25.10 20.40 -3.89
C LEU A 105 25.99 20.67 -2.68
N GLU A 106 25.59 20.21 -1.49
CA GLU A 106 26.37 20.41 -0.27
C GLU A 106 27.70 19.65 -0.31
N LYS A 107 27.73 18.44 -0.83
CA LYS A 107 28.97 17.68 -1.05
C LYS A 107 29.85 18.29 -2.10
N MET A 108 29.30 18.85 -3.17
CA MET A 108 30.10 19.56 -4.20
C MET A 108 30.73 20.85 -3.65
N MET A 109 30.02 21.62 -2.85
CA MET A 109 30.55 22.85 -2.26
C MET A 109 31.70 22.58 -1.26
N VAL A 110 31.55 21.53 -0.44
CA VAL A 110 32.59 21.11 0.51
C VAL A 110 33.86 20.62 -0.21
N THR A 111 33.71 19.83 -1.27
CA THR A 111 34.84 19.33 -2.06
C THR A 111 35.57 20.44 -2.82
N LEU A 112 34.82 21.42 -3.37
CA LEU A 112 35.42 22.59 -4.05
C LEU A 112 36.18 23.48 -3.06
N GLY A 113 35.63 23.72 -1.86
CA GLY A 113 36.26 24.47 -0.80
C GLY A 113 37.59 23.84 -0.34
N LEU A 114 37.63 22.54 -0.17
CA LEU A 114 38.82 21.79 0.25
C LEU A 114 39.91 21.82 -0.82
N ALA A 115 39.53 21.72 -2.10
CA ALA A 115 40.47 21.83 -3.22
C ALA A 115 41.11 23.22 -3.30
N LEU A 116 40.36 24.31 -3.08
CA LEU A 116 40.88 25.66 -3.06
C LEU A 116 41.88 25.89 -1.92
N VAL A 117 41.59 25.38 -0.73
CA VAL A 117 42.51 25.47 0.42
C VAL A 117 43.82 24.74 0.12
N LEU A 118 43.79 23.56 -0.48
CA LEU A 118 45.02 22.85 -0.86
C LEU A 118 45.83 23.60 -1.90
N ILE A 119 45.23 24.25 -2.89
CA ILE A 119 45.92 25.05 -3.90
C ILE A 119 46.62 26.24 -3.24
N ILE A 120 45.97 26.93 -2.31
CA ILE A 120 46.53 28.06 -1.59
C ILE A 120 47.73 27.62 -0.74
N VAL A 121 47.63 26.54 0.00
CA VAL A 121 48.72 25.97 0.79
C VAL A 121 49.91 25.59 -0.10
N PHE A 122 49.65 24.96 -1.24
CA PHE A 122 50.70 24.57 -2.20
C PHE A 122 51.40 25.80 -2.78
N TYR A 123 50.61 26.84 -3.09
CA TYR A 123 51.15 28.12 -3.59
C TYR A 123 52.04 28.79 -2.55
N PHE A 124 51.68 28.86 -1.28
CA PHE A 124 52.48 29.39 -0.21
C PHE A 124 53.77 28.58 0.03
N LEU A 125 53.71 27.28 -0.03
CA LEU A 125 54.89 26.42 0.10
C LEU A 125 55.86 26.60 -1.06
N PHE A 126 55.34 26.83 -2.28
CA PHE A 126 56.17 27.07 -3.46
C PHE A 126 56.83 28.44 -3.44
N LEU A 127 56.13 29.47 -2.94
CA LEU A 127 56.72 30.82 -2.75
C LEU A 127 57.81 30.80 -1.69
N LYS A 128 57.62 30.12 -0.55
CA LYS A 128 58.65 29.95 0.47
C LYS A 128 59.91 29.26 -0.07
N LYS A 129 59.74 28.23 -0.92
CA LYS A 129 60.91 27.57 -1.56
C LYS A 129 61.68 28.51 -2.52
N LYS A 130 61.03 29.47 -3.18
CA LYS A 130 61.69 30.43 -4.07
C LYS A 130 62.44 31.51 -3.28
N CYS A 131 61.92 31.93 -2.13
CA CYS A 131 62.57 32.92 -1.30
C CYS A 131 63.91 32.40 -0.69
N VAL A 132 63.93 31.15 -0.26
CA VAL A 132 65.12 30.53 0.36
C VAL A 132 66.28 30.30 -0.65
N LYS A 133 65.96 30.15 -1.96
CA LYS A 133 66.98 30.00 -3.01
C LYS A 133 67.62 31.33 -3.47
N LYS A 134 67.10 32.52 -3.05
CA LYS A 134 67.62 33.82 -3.49
C LYS A 134 68.53 34.48 -2.47
N CYS A 135 68.70 33.84 -1.29
CA CYS A 135 69.60 34.31 -0.24
C CYS A 135 70.88 33.43 -0.03
N LYS A 136 71.37 32.84 -1.10
CA LYS A 136 72.75 32.25 -1.10
C LYS A 136 73.59 32.82 -2.21
#